data_cfa7f57ef054fe3c073e1d043fc107c9
#
_entry.id   cfa7f57ef054fe3c073e1d043fc107c9
#
_cell.length_a   1.000
_cell.length_b   1.000
_cell.length_c   1.000
_cell.angle_alpha   90.00
_cell.angle_beta   90.00
_cell.angle_gamma   90.00
#
_symmetry.space_group_name_H-M   'P 1'
#
loop_
_entity.id
_entity.type
_entity.pdbx_description
1 polymer ?
#
loop_
_entity_poly.entity_id
_entity_poly.type
_entity_poly.pdbx_seq_one_letter_code
_entity_poly.pdbx_strand_id
1 'polypeptide(L)'
;MRLLTGVLAVQDFDSVITGDDSLKKRPMGRIIKPLTLCGAKIKANENKAPLSIYGTSSLNAIKYNQDVASAQVKSCLILAALHITGQSTFHEDIRTRDHTENLLEHFSYEIERDADSFSLKGRQKLIAKDILIGSDISSAAFFIVASLIVEGSCIEMHKVNMNKFRTGLVTVLKNMGADIEISNVKEVSNAVSYTH
;
A
#
# COMPACT_ATOMS: atom_id res chain seq x y z
N MET A 1 7.61 -7.56 4.39
CA MET A 1 7.62 -7.54 5.86
C MET A 1 6.52 -6.67 6.45
N ARG A 2 6.46 -5.33 6.24
CA ARG A 2 5.49 -4.44 6.91
C ARG A 2 4.03 -4.87 6.74
N LEU A 3 3.56 -5.12 5.52
CA LEU A 3 2.18 -5.55 5.28
C LEU A 3 1.85 -6.87 5.97
N LEU A 4 2.77 -7.84 5.87
CA LEU A 4 2.59 -9.15 6.49
C LEU A 4 2.53 -9.07 8.04
N THR A 5 3.23 -8.11 8.64
CA THR A 5 3.11 -7.86 10.09
C THR A 5 1.67 -7.52 10.50
N GLY A 6 0.93 -6.75 9.68
CA GLY A 6 -0.48 -6.46 9.94
C GLY A 6 -1.36 -7.71 9.94
N VAL A 7 -1.10 -8.62 8.99
CA VAL A 7 -1.83 -9.91 8.91
C VAL A 7 -1.50 -10.81 10.10
N LEU A 8 -0.22 -10.90 10.48
CA LEU A 8 0.23 -11.77 11.57
C LEU A 8 -0.17 -11.24 12.95
N ALA A 9 -0.24 -9.92 13.11
CA ALA A 9 -0.58 -9.29 14.39
C ALA A 9 -1.99 -9.61 14.90
N VAL A 10 -2.87 -10.12 14.05
CA VAL A 10 -4.27 -10.44 14.34
C VAL A 10 -4.54 -11.95 14.43
N GLN A 11 -3.49 -12.75 14.36
CA GLN A 11 -3.60 -14.21 14.49
C GLN A 11 -3.54 -14.64 15.96
N ASP A 12 -4.02 -15.83 16.25
CA ASP A 12 -4.04 -16.44 17.57
C ASP A 12 -2.81 -17.30 17.88
N PHE A 13 -1.80 -17.27 17.00
CA PHE A 13 -0.53 -17.98 17.14
C PHE A 13 0.67 -17.05 17.14
N ASP A 14 1.75 -17.50 17.77
CA ASP A 14 3.01 -16.77 17.80
C ASP A 14 3.74 -16.90 16.46
N SER A 15 4.40 -15.84 16.04
CA SER A 15 5.19 -15.84 14.80
C SER A 15 6.43 -14.96 14.92
N VAL A 16 7.46 -15.30 14.13
CA VAL A 16 8.66 -14.48 13.98
C VAL A 16 8.83 -14.12 12.53
N ILE A 17 8.98 -12.83 12.24
CA ILE A 17 9.22 -12.33 10.88
C ILE A 17 10.60 -11.68 10.81
N THR A 18 11.38 -12.12 9.84
CA THR A 18 12.73 -11.62 9.57
C THR A 18 12.97 -11.49 8.07
N GLY A 19 14.16 -11.16 7.66
CA GLY A 19 14.55 -11.01 6.26
C GLY A 19 16.06 -10.97 6.10
N ASP A 20 16.50 -10.56 4.92
CA ASP A 20 17.91 -10.32 4.63
C ASP A 20 18.47 -9.13 5.44
N ASP A 21 19.78 -8.90 5.31
CA ASP A 21 20.45 -7.86 6.06
C ASP A 21 19.98 -6.44 5.71
N SER A 22 19.48 -6.22 4.50
CA SER A 22 18.87 -4.95 4.10
C SER A 22 17.53 -4.73 4.81
N LEU A 23 16.68 -5.75 4.86
CA LEU A 23 15.40 -5.70 5.56
C LEU A 23 15.57 -5.57 7.08
N LYS A 24 16.54 -6.25 7.67
CA LYS A 24 16.84 -6.16 9.11
C LYS A 24 17.23 -4.74 9.56
N LYS A 25 17.86 -3.96 8.68
CA LYS A 25 18.25 -2.58 8.96
C LYS A 25 17.08 -1.58 8.91
N ARG A 26 15.94 -1.96 8.32
CA ARG A 26 14.81 -1.05 8.13
C ARG A 26 14.03 -0.82 9.41
N PRO A 27 13.68 0.44 9.74
CA PRO A 27 12.88 0.74 10.94
C PRO A 27 11.45 0.22 10.78
N MET A 28 10.95 -0.47 11.79
CA MET A 28 9.61 -1.03 11.87
C MET A 28 8.72 -0.32 12.91
N GLY A 29 9.25 0.62 13.67
CA GLY A 29 8.52 1.35 14.70
C GLY A 29 7.24 2.01 14.21
N ARG A 30 7.21 2.45 12.93
CA ARG A 30 6.05 3.08 12.29
C ARG A 30 4.82 2.17 12.20
N ILE A 31 5.00 0.84 12.17
CA ILE A 31 3.92 -0.14 12.18
C ILE A 31 3.72 -0.75 13.57
N ILE A 32 4.79 -0.95 14.33
CA ILE A 32 4.73 -1.51 15.67
C ILE A 32 3.88 -0.63 16.58
N LYS A 33 4.17 0.67 16.62
CA LYS A 33 3.47 1.63 17.48
C LYS A 33 1.93 1.58 17.30
N PRO A 34 1.37 1.80 16.10
CA PRO A 34 -0.08 1.79 15.93
C PRO A 34 -0.70 0.40 16.14
N LEU A 35 -0.04 -0.69 15.75
CA LEU A 35 -0.54 -2.03 16.03
C LEU A 35 -0.57 -2.33 17.54
N THR A 36 0.44 -1.90 18.29
CA THR A 36 0.47 -2.06 19.76
C THR A 36 -0.62 -1.26 20.44
N LEU A 37 -0.93 -0.04 19.94
CA LEU A 37 -2.05 0.76 20.46
C LEU A 37 -3.41 0.06 20.27
N CYS A 38 -3.54 -0.79 19.24
CA CYS A 38 -4.74 -1.60 19.02
C CYS A 38 -4.75 -2.90 19.84
N GLY A 39 -3.69 -3.18 20.60
CA GLY A 39 -3.57 -4.36 21.46
C GLY A 39 -2.65 -5.46 20.94
N ALA A 40 -2.01 -5.30 19.78
CA ALA A 40 -1.05 -6.29 19.28
C ALA A 40 0.20 -6.35 20.18
N LYS A 41 0.71 -7.56 20.38
CA LYS A 41 1.91 -7.80 21.18
C LYS A 41 3.08 -8.08 20.24
N ILE A 42 3.91 -7.07 20.00
CA ILE A 42 5.06 -7.17 19.07
C ILE A 42 6.33 -6.78 19.84
N LYS A 43 7.34 -7.67 19.78
CA LYS A 43 8.66 -7.44 20.36
C LYS A 43 9.69 -7.32 19.25
N ALA A 44 10.53 -6.29 19.32
CA ALA A 44 11.60 -6.04 18.36
C ALA A 44 12.80 -5.40 19.08
N ASN A 45 14.00 -5.65 18.60
CA ASN A 45 15.18 -4.95 19.08
C ASN A 45 15.34 -3.65 18.29
N GLU A 46 15.48 -2.52 18.98
CA GLU A 46 15.60 -1.18 18.38
C GLU A 46 14.55 -0.88 17.27
N ASN A 47 13.34 -1.40 17.39
CA ASN A 47 12.31 -1.32 16.35
C ASN A 47 12.74 -1.88 14.98
N LYS A 48 13.58 -2.89 14.95
CA LYS A 48 14.07 -3.56 13.75
C LYS A 48 13.75 -5.06 13.77
N ALA A 49 13.83 -5.71 12.62
CA ALA A 49 13.68 -7.16 12.54
C ALA A 49 14.88 -7.89 13.20
N PRO A 50 14.66 -9.10 13.77
CA PRO A 50 13.42 -9.87 13.72
C PRO A 50 12.31 -9.30 14.62
N LEU A 51 11.06 -9.43 14.17
CA LEU A 51 9.87 -9.09 14.95
C LEU A 51 9.28 -10.38 15.52
N SER A 52 9.17 -10.48 16.83
CA SER A 52 8.38 -11.52 17.49
C SER A 52 6.98 -11.00 17.72
N ILE A 53 6.00 -11.63 17.11
CA ILE A 53 4.59 -11.28 17.17
C ILE A 53 3.89 -12.36 17.96
N TYR A 54 3.27 -11.98 19.07
CA TYR A 54 2.59 -12.93 19.95
C TYR A 54 1.10 -12.97 19.60
N GLY A 55 0.56 -14.19 19.54
CA GLY A 55 -0.83 -14.44 19.23
C GLY A 55 -1.77 -13.69 20.16
N THR A 56 -2.86 -13.18 19.59
CA THR A 56 -3.93 -12.49 20.33
C THR A 56 -5.26 -12.72 19.66
N SER A 57 -6.29 -12.96 20.44
CA SER A 57 -7.65 -13.16 19.97
C SER A 57 -8.50 -11.90 19.96
N SER A 58 -8.03 -10.82 20.56
CA SER A 58 -8.81 -9.59 20.72
C SER A 58 -7.96 -8.34 20.51
N LEU A 59 -8.15 -7.71 19.36
CA LEU A 59 -7.65 -6.37 19.07
C LEU A 59 -8.80 -5.37 19.00
N ASN A 60 -8.53 -4.15 19.41
CA ASN A 60 -9.47 -3.04 19.29
C ASN A 60 -9.47 -2.48 17.87
N ALA A 61 -10.63 -1.98 17.42
CA ALA A 61 -10.74 -1.28 16.14
C ALA A 61 -9.72 -0.13 16.05
N ILE A 62 -9.13 0.00 14.86
CA ILE A 62 -8.02 0.92 14.62
C ILE A 62 -8.57 2.34 14.44
N LYS A 63 -8.04 3.28 15.22
CA LYS A 63 -8.19 4.72 14.98
C LYS A 63 -6.79 5.26 14.64
N TYR A 64 -6.53 5.48 13.38
CA TYR A 64 -5.21 5.89 12.91
C TYR A 64 -5.24 7.29 12.36
N ASN A 65 -4.48 8.18 12.99
CA ASN A 65 -4.12 9.48 12.42
C ASN A 65 -2.70 9.38 11.86
N GLN A 66 -2.52 9.86 10.65
CA GLN A 66 -1.27 9.70 9.91
C GLN A 66 -0.15 10.58 10.50
N ASP A 67 0.77 9.98 11.25
CA ASP A 67 2.00 10.67 11.73
C ASP A 67 3.00 10.92 10.58
N VAL A 68 3.03 10.03 9.59
CA VAL A 68 3.93 10.08 8.42
C VAL A 68 3.22 9.53 7.19
N ALA A 69 3.24 10.27 6.10
CA ALA A 69 2.68 9.86 4.82
C ALA A 69 3.35 8.56 4.31
N SER A 70 2.73 7.42 4.57
CA SER A 70 3.25 6.10 4.21
C SER A 70 2.16 5.11 3.85
N ALA A 71 2.01 4.84 2.55
CA ALA A 71 1.08 3.83 2.07
C ALA A 71 1.35 2.43 2.65
N GLN A 72 2.61 2.08 2.97
CA GLN A 72 2.93 0.79 3.57
C GLN A 72 2.43 0.66 5.01
N VAL A 73 2.48 1.75 5.80
CA VAL A 73 1.92 1.77 7.16
C VAL A 73 0.40 1.64 7.07
N LYS A 74 -0.23 2.46 6.23
CA LYS A 74 -1.66 2.42 5.98
C LYS A 74 -2.11 1.01 5.57
N SER A 75 -1.50 0.41 4.54
CA SER A 75 -1.83 -0.94 4.09
C SER A 75 -1.64 -2.00 5.17
N CYS A 76 -0.60 -1.91 5.98
CA CYS A 76 -0.38 -2.80 7.12
C CYS A 76 -1.56 -2.75 8.10
N LEU A 77 -2.01 -1.56 8.44
CA LEU A 77 -3.11 -1.35 9.40
C LEU A 77 -4.47 -1.75 8.79
N ILE A 78 -4.70 -1.46 7.51
CA ILE A 78 -5.90 -1.93 6.80
C ILE A 78 -5.97 -3.46 6.86
N LEU A 79 -4.90 -4.17 6.51
CA LEU A 79 -4.86 -5.62 6.54
C LEU A 79 -5.12 -6.19 7.94
N ALA A 80 -4.65 -5.53 8.99
CA ALA A 80 -5.02 -5.89 10.36
C ALA A 80 -6.52 -5.63 10.61
N ALA A 81 -7.04 -4.47 10.21
CA ALA A 81 -8.42 -4.07 10.42
C ALA A 81 -9.45 -5.01 9.79
N LEU A 82 -9.09 -5.70 8.67
CA LEU A 82 -9.97 -6.71 8.05
C LEU A 82 -10.36 -7.83 9.03
N HIS A 83 -9.52 -8.14 10.00
CA HIS A 83 -9.73 -9.22 10.98
C HIS A 83 -10.25 -8.74 12.33
N ILE A 84 -10.30 -7.44 12.56
CA ILE A 84 -10.74 -6.84 13.84
C ILE A 84 -12.24 -6.58 13.81
N THR A 85 -12.95 -6.92 14.87
CA THR A 85 -14.38 -6.61 15.00
C THR A 85 -14.58 -5.12 15.27
N GLY A 86 -15.53 -4.50 14.56
CA GLY A 86 -15.85 -3.07 14.69
C GLY A 86 -15.39 -2.25 13.49
N GLN A 87 -15.58 -0.94 13.58
CA GLN A 87 -15.23 0.02 12.53
C GLN A 87 -13.88 0.64 12.83
N SER A 88 -12.95 0.49 11.90
CA SER A 88 -11.65 1.13 11.93
C SER A 88 -11.64 2.37 11.02
N THR A 89 -11.03 3.46 11.50
CA THR A 89 -10.98 4.76 10.81
C THR A 89 -9.54 5.19 10.59
N PHE A 90 -9.27 5.71 9.41
CA PHE A 90 -7.95 6.16 8.96
C PHE A 90 -8.05 7.59 8.46
N HIS A 91 -7.31 8.48 9.09
CA HIS A 91 -7.21 9.88 8.68
C HIS A 91 -5.86 10.13 8.02
N GLU A 92 -5.85 10.79 6.85
CA GLU A 92 -4.67 11.09 6.06
C GLU A 92 -4.59 12.59 5.77
N ASP A 93 -3.72 13.32 6.47
CA ASP A 93 -3.41 14.73 6.16
C ASP A 93 -2.80 14.89 4.76
N ILE A 94 -2.00 13.90 4.36
CA ILE A 94 -1.40 13.80 3.03
C ILE A 94 -1.80 12.46 2.43
N ARG A 95 -2.62 12.51 1.38
CA ARG A 95 -3.04 11.29 0.69
C ARG A 95 -1.86 10.50 0.15
N THR A 96 -1.86 9.23 0.44
CA THR A 96 -0.89 8.27 -0.06
C THR A 96 -1.54 7.32 -1.07
N ARG A 97 -0.73 6.45 -1.69
CA ARG A 97 -1.22 5.43 -2.62
C ARG A 97 -2.36 4.63 -2.02
N ASP A 98 -3.42 4.47 -2.79
CA ASP A 98 -4.70 3.87 -2.40
C ASP A 98 -4.92 2.47 -3.01
N HIS A 99 -3.84 1.78 -3.37
CA HIS A 99 -3.93 0.45 -4.00
C HIS A 99 -4.66 -0.58 -3.13
N THR A 100 -4.45 -0.55 -1.81
CA THR A 100 -5.07 -1.52 -0.91
C THR A 100 -6.57 -1.28 -0.82
N GLU A 101 -6.99 -0.03 -0.69
CA GLU A 101 -8.39 0.36 -0.63
C GLU A 101 -9.12 0.01 -1.93
N ASN A 102 -8.54 0.39 -3.08
CA ASN A 102 -9.12 0.10 -4.39
C ASN A 102 -9.22 -1.41 -4.64
N LEU A 103 -8.22 -2.18 -4.22
CA LEU A 103 -8.22 -3.63 -4.34
C LEU A 103 -9.29 -4.28 -3.47
N LEU A 104 -9.49 -3.80 -2.25
CA LEU A 104 -10.54 -4.26 -1.36
C LEU A 104 -11.93 -3.98 -1.93
N GLU A 105 -12.17 -2.78 -2.46
CA GLU A 105 -13.42 -2.42 -3.13
C GLU A 105 -13.65 -3.29 -4.38
N HIS A 106 -12.58 -3.59 -5.14
CA HIS A 106 -12.67 -4.55 -6.25
C HIS A 106 -13.16 -5.93 -5.78
N PHE A 107 -12.69 -6.41 -4.64
CA PHE A 107 -13.15 -7.65 -4.01
C PHE A 107 -14.47 -7.48 -3.23
N SER A 108 -15.22 -6.41 -3.48
CA SER A 108 -16.52 -6.11 -2.87
C SER A 108 -16.49 -5.91 -1.35
N TYR A 109 -15.36 -5.41 -0.84
CA TYR A 109 -15.25 -4.97 0.54
C TYR A 109 -15.70 -3.51 0.64
N GLU A 110 -16.65 -3.23 1.51
CA GLU A 110 -17.19 -1.88 1.67
C GLU A 110 -16.21 -0.99 2.43
N ILE A 111 -15.87 0.15 1.82
CA ILE A 111 -15.05 1.21 2.40
C ILE A 111 -15.81 2.52 2.30
N GLU A 112 -16.07 3.15 3.42
CA GLU A 112 -16.66 4.48 3.50
C GLU A 112 -15.56 5.53 3.34
N ARG A 113 -15.63 6.35 2.29
CA ARG A 113 -14.61 7.38 2.00
C ARG A 113 -15.15 8.76 2.31
N ASP A 114 -14.31 9.60 2.90
CA ASP A 114 -14.54 11.02 3.15
C ASP A 114 -13.40 11.86 2.53
N ALA A 115 -13.43 13.17 2.73
CA ALA A 115 -12.49 14.11 2.13
C ALA A 115 -11.02 13.79 2.48
N ASP A 116 -10.73 13.51 3.74
CA ASP A 116 -9.39 13.30 4.29
C ASP A 116 -9.27 12.01 5.12
N SER A 117 -10.32 11.19 5.11
CA SER A 117 -10.39 9.95 5.88
C SER A 117 -11.10 8.85 5.11
N PHE A 118 -10.99 7.64 5.62
CA PHE A 118 -11.84 6.52 5.22
C PHE A 118 -12.04 5.59 6.41
N SER A 119 -13.10 4.81 6.37
CA SER A 119 -13.38 3.80 7.37
C SER A 119 -13.80 2.48 6.75
N LEU A 120 -13.57 1.41 7.48
CA LEU A 120 -14.00 0.08 7.10
C LEU A 120 -14.45 -0.70 8.34
N LYS A 121 -15.50 -1.49 8.17
CA LYS A 121 -15.95 -2.44 9.18
C LYS A 121 -15.23 -3.76 8.96
N GLY A 122 -14.55 -4.28 9.97
CA GLY A 122 -13.85 -5.54 9.86
C GLY A 122 -14.79 -6.75 9.74
N ARG A 123 -14.22 -7.90 9.39
CA ARG A 123 -14.94 -9.18 9.26
C ARG A 123 -15.97 -9.25 8.11
N GLN A 124 -15.92 -8.35 7.14
CA GLN A 124 -16.69 -8.51 5.90
C GLN A 124 -16.11 -9.64 5.04
N LYS A 125 -16.93 -10.17 4.15
CA LYS A 125 -16.51 -11.23 3.24
C LYS A 125 -15.94 -10.62 1.95
N LEU A 126 -14.74 -11.02 1.57
CA LEU A 126 -14.18 -10.74 0.25
C LEU A 126 -14.77 -11.68 -0.79
N ILE A 127 -15.11 -11.16 -1.96
CA ILE A 127 -15.57 -11.92 -3.11
C ILE A 127 -14.41 -12.05 -4.08
N ALA A 128 -13.99 -13.29 -4.36
CA ALA A 128 -12.91 -13.54 -5.31
C ALA A 128 -13.30 -13.06 -6.71
N LYS A 129 -12.39 -12.32 -7.35
CA LYS A 129 -12.52 -11.81 -8.72
C LYS A 129 -11.17 -11.88 -9.41
N ASP A 130 -11.18 -11.96 -10.73
CA ASP A 130 -9.97 -11.85 -11.51
C ASP A 130 -9.35 -10.48 -11.34
N ILE A 131 -8.02 -10.45 -11.25
CA ILE A 131 -7.26 -9.22 -11.13
C ILE A 131 -6.15 -9.19 -12.17
N LEU A 132 -6.02 -8.05 -12.83
CA LEU A 132 -4.91 -7.78 -13.73
C LEU A 132 -3.95 -6.81 -13.03
N ILE A 133 -2.74 -7.27 -12.76
CA ILE A 133 -1.71 -6.49 -12.08
C ILE A 133 -0.89 -5.73 -13.13
N GLY A 134 -0.93 -4.40 -13.06
CA GLY A 134 -0.12 -3.55 -13.92
C GLY A 134 1.35 -3.52 -13.52
N SER A 135 2.22 -3.20 -14.49
CA SER A 135 3.65 -3.00 -14.27
C SER A 135 3.94 -1.79 -13.38
N ASP A 136 5.01 -1.83 -12.62
CA ASP A 136 5.37 -0.75 -11.70
C ASP A 136 5.93 0.47 -12.45
N ILE A 137 5.25 1.61 -12.35
CA ILE A 137 5.70 2.90 -12.91
C ILE A 137 7.09 3.31 -12.40
N SER A 138 7.49 2.92 -11.19
CA SER A 138 8.82 3.22 -10.67
C SER A 138 9.92 2.43 -11.39
N SER A 139 9.62 1.22 -11.83
CA SER A 139 10.53 0.43 -12.66
C SER A 139 10.53 0.96 -14.10
N ALA A 140 9.37 1.35 -14.63
CA ALA A 140 9.23 1.99 -15.93
C ALA A 140 10.00 3.33 -16.03
N ALA A 141 10.10 4.05 -14.91
CA ALA A 141 10.76 5.36 -14.84
C ALA A 141 12.19 5.36 -15.39
N PHE A 142 12.95 4.29 -15.15
CA PHE A 142 14.32 4.16 -15.66
C PHE A 142 14.36 4.12 -17.18
N PHE A 143 13.43 3.40 -17.79
CA PHE A 143 13.34 3.30 -19.25
C PHE A 143 12.78 4.57 -19.89
N ILE A 144 11.82 5.23 -19.23
CA ILE A 144 11.30 6.55 -19.66
C ILE A 144 12.45 7.55 -19.72
N VAL A 145 13.24 7.67 -18.65
CA VAL A 145 14.36 8.62 -18.61
C VAL A 145 15.43 8.22 -19.61
N ALA A 146 15.75 6.94 -19.75
CA ALA A 146 16.75 6.47 -20.71
C ALA A 146 16.36 6.84 -22.14
N SER A 147 15.10 6.65 -22.56
CA SER A 147 14.64 7.02 -23.90
C SER A 147 14.67 8.51 -24.15
N LEU A 148 14.53 9.35 -23.15
CA LEU A 148 14.60 10.81 -23.28
C LEU A 148 16.06 11.32 -23.40
N ILE A 149 17.03 10.55 -22.92
CA ILE A 149 18.45 10.92 -22.95
C ILE A 149 19.10 10.46 -24.27
N VAL A 150 18.68 9.34 -24.82
CA VAL A 150 19.27 8.77 -26.03
C VAL A 150 18.54 9.31 -27.26
N GLU A 151 19.24 10.07 -28.08
CA GLU A 151 18.71 10.69 -29.30
C GLU A 151 18.16 9.63 -30.26
N GLY A 152 17.01 9.90 -30.85
CA GLY A 152 16.31 8.99 -31.77
C GLY A 152 15.65 7.78 -31.13
N SER A 153 15.65 7.68 -29.81
CA SER A 153 14.98 6.60 -29.10
C SER A 153 13.46 6.76 -29.14
N CYS A 154 12.79 5.64 -29.30
CA CYS A 154 11.35 5.51 -29.09
C CYS A 154 11.08 4.24 -28.27
N ILE A 155 10.25 4.34 -27.23
CA ILE A 155 9.92 3.20 -26.38
C ILE A 155 8.41 3.14 -26.14
N GLU A 156 7.85 1.96 -26.26
CA GLU A 156 6.47 1.68 -25.92
C GLU A 156 6.41 0.76 -24.70
N MET A 157 5.62 1.13 -23.71
CA MET A 157 5.46 0.35 -22.49
C MET A 157 3.98 0.04 -22.22
N HIS A 158 3.68 -1.26 -22.13
CA HIS A 158 2.31 -1.73 -21.96
C HIS A 158 1.96 -1.97 -20.49
N LYS A 159 0.66 -1.76 -20.16
CA LYS A 159 0.08 -2.11 -18.87
C LYS A 159 0.83 -1.49 -17.68
N VAL A 160 1.32 -0.26 -17.81
CA VAL A 160 1.97 0.46 -16.72
C VAL A 160 0.93 1.02 -15.76
N ASN A 161 1.09 0.79 -14.47
CA ASN A 161 0.19 1.31 -13.45
C ASN A 161 0.32 2.83 -13.35
N MET A 162 -0.76 3.55 -13.64
CA MET A 162 -0.81 5.01 -13.67
C MET A 162 -1.54 5.60 -12.45
N ASN A 163 -1.38 5.00 -11.26
CA ASN A 163 -1.94 5.56 -10.03
C ASN A 163 -1.51 7.01 -9.86
N LYS A 164 -2.49 7.92 -9.72
CA LYS A 164 -2.27 9.39 -9.64
C LYS A 164 -1.29 9.82 -8.55
N PHE A 165 -1.13 9.02 -7.50
CA PHE A 165 -0.16 9.27 -6.43
C PHE A 165 1.26 8.76 -6.77
N ARG A 166 1.50 8.26 -7.98
CA ARG A 166 2.80 7.75 -8.44
C ARG A 166 3.28 8.32 -9.76
N THR A 167 2.44 9.04 -10.49
CA THR A 167 2.75 9.56 -11.84
C THR A 167 3.45 10.91 -11.85
N GLY A 168 3.88 11.41 -10.69
CA GLY A 168 4.54 12.72 -10.58
C GLY A 168 5.77 12.88 -11.49
N LEU A 169 6.57 11.82 -11.71
CA LEU A 169 7.67 11.84 -12.65
C LEU A 169 7.21 12.18 -14.07
N VAL A 170 6.14 11.56 -14.54
CA VAL A 170 5.60 11.79 -15.89
C VAL A 170 5.17 13.24 -16.04
N THR A 171 4.51 13.80 -15.01
CA THR A 171 4.13 15.22 -14.99
C THR A 171 5.34 16.14 -15.09
N VAL A 172 6.38 15.87 -14.29
CA VAL A 172 7.62 16.66 -14.31
C VAL A 172 8.29 16.59 -15.67
N LEU A 173 8.45 15.41 -16.24
CA LEU A 173 9.09 15.22 -17.55
C LEU A 173 8.32 15.92 -18.66
N LYS A 174 6.98 15.85 -18.69
CA LYS A 174 6.15 16.60 -19.65
C LYS A 174 6.33 18.11 -19.50
N ASN A 175 6.40 18.62 -18.27
CA ASN A 175 6.65 20.04 -18.01
C ASN A 175 8.06 20.47 -18.45
N MET A 176 9.01 19.54 -18.50
CA MET A 176 10.37 19.77 -19.05
C MET A 176 10.40 19.68 -20.59
N GLY A 177 9.27 19.41 -21.26
CA GLY A 177 9.17 19.32 -22.70
C GLY A 177 9.32 17.90 -23.27
N ALA A 178 9.28 16.87 -22.43
CA ALA A 178 9.34 15.47 -22.91
C ALA A 178 8.08 15.12 -23.71
N ASP A 179 8.29 14.51 -24.88
CA ASP A 179 7.20 13.93 -25.69
C ASP A 179 6.82 12.56 -25.12
N ILE A 180 5.79 12.56 -24.29
CA ILE A 180 5.26 11.35 -23.65
C ILE A 180 3.76 11.27 -23.91
N GLU A 181 3.36 10.32 -24.74
CA GLU A 181 1.95 10.02 -24.98
C GLU A 181 1.44 9.00 -23.94
N ILE A 182 0.23 9.18 -23.48
CA ILE A 182 -0.48 8.24 -22.61
C ILE A 182 -1.78 7.88 -23.30
N SER A 183 -1.89 6.65 -23.76
CA SER A 183 -3.06 6.18 -24.52
C SER A 183 -3.71 4.96 -23.85
N ASN A 184 -4.91 4.61 -24.32
CA ASN A 184 -5.65 3.43 -23.85
C ASN A 184 -5.82 3.33 -22.32
N VAL A 185 -6.04 4.45 -21.65
CA VAL A 185 -6.26 4.52 -20.21
C VAL A 185 -7.54 3.77 -19.87
N LYS A 186 -7.45 2.69 -19.08
CA LYS A 186 -8.59 1.90 -18.59
C LYS A 186 -8.52 1.78 -17.08
N GLU A 187 -9.63 1.96 -16.39
CA GLU A 187 -9.76 1.50 -15.02
C GLU A 187 -9.94 -0.02 -15.01
N VAL A 188 -9.01 -0.71 -14.39
CA VAL A 188 -9.09 -2.16 -14.21
C VAL A 188 -9.00 -2.44 -12.73
N SER A 189 -9.98 -3.14 -12.20
CA SER A 189 -10.04 -3.55 -10.78
C SER A 189 -10.03 -2.37 -9.80
N ASN A 190 -10.72 -1.25 -10.11
CA ASN A 190 -10.71 -0.01 -9.34
C ASN A 190 -9.29 0.53 -9.05
N ALA A 191 -8.27 -0.13 -9.59
CA ALA A 191 -6.88 0.29 -9.55
C ALA A 191 -6.44 0.62 -10.97
N VAL A 192 -6.13 1.85 -11.18
CA VAL A 192 -5.67 2.59 -12.33
C VAL A 192 -5.00 1.80 -13.45
N SER A 193 -5.51 1.94 -14.57
CA SER A 193 -5.24 2.38 -15.93
C SER A 193 -3.90 2.01 -16.56
N TYR A 194 -3.99 1.52 -17.79
CA TYR A 194 -2.89 1.13 -18.66
C TYR A 194 -2.64 2.14 -19.76
N THR A 195 -1.40 2.23 -20.19
CA THR A 195 -0.98 2.95 -21.37
C THR A 195 -0.38 2.00 -22.39
N HIS A 196 -0.64 2.25 -23.62
CA HIS A 196 0.25 1.87 -24.68
C HIS A 196 1.36 2.86 -24.80
#